data_9fd640ca6df4c4a76e68b74c4146049e
#
_entry.id   9fd640ca6df4c4a76e68b74c4146049e
#
_cell.length_a   1.000
_cell.length_b   1.000
_cell.length_c   1.000
_cell.angle_alpha   90.00
_cell.angle_beta   90.00
_cell.angle_gamma   90.00
#
_symmetry.space_group_name_H-M   'P 1'
#
loop_
_entity.id
_entity.type
_entity.pdbx_description
1 polymer ?
#
loop_
_entity_poly.entity_id
_entity_poly.type
_entity_poly.pdbx_seq_one_letter_code
_entity_poly.pdbx_strand_id
1 'polypeptide(L)'
;LHAEVAAGALADAGLSWQDVDGYFCAGDVPGWDAQGAGPLSMVEYLGLRLRHLDTTESWGSAYLNHVAHAVQAIAAGKCRVALITQAGRPRAEKVSPEASHRQQAQTAAEAQFEAPYGPVVTNVYGMCAMRHMHQHGTTAEQLAWIKVAASHHAQHNPHAMLRKVVSVQDVLDSPIVATPLHRLDCCVISDGGGALVVVHPEIARSLTRPLVTPIGTGFAVKHLNGGYFDILASGAVQTGREAFAQAGVSPSDIQYASLYDSFTITVLVQLENLGFCAAGEGGRFVADGGLISGVGRLPVNTDGGGLCSNHPGNRGGMTKVIEAVRQLRGEAHPAVQ
;
A
#
# COMPACT_ATOMS: atom_id res chain seq x y z
N LEU A 1 -18.20 -5.82 4.43
CA LEU A 1 -17.22 -5.21 3.50
C LEU A 1 -16.44 -6.26 2.70
N HIS A 2 -15.77 -7.28 3.31
CA HIS A 2 -15.04 -8.30 2.54
C HIS A 2 -15.91 -8.97 1.46
N ALA A 3 -17.14 -9.39 1.81
CA ALA A 3 -18.07 -9.98 0.85
C ALA A 3 -18.49 -9.00 -0.27
N GLU A 4 -18.70 -7.74 0.08
CA GLU A 4 -19.10 -6.70 -0.89
C GLU A 4 -17.99 -6.42 -1.91
N VAL A 5 -16.75 -6.23 -1.44
CA VAL A 5 -15.62 -5.98 -2.35
C VAL A 5 -15.29 -7.22 -3.18
N ALA A 6 -15.43 -8.41 -2.61
CA ALA A 6 -15.24 -9.67 -3.32
C ALA A 6 -16.29 -9.86 -4.41
N ALA A 7 -17.57 -9.63 -4.11
CA ALA A 7 -18.65 -9.68 -5.10
C ALA A 7 -18.44 -8.70 -6.25
N GLY A 8 -17.97 -7.47 -5.92
CA GLY A 8 -17.62 -6.47 -6.92
C GLY A 8 -16.48 -6.91 -7.85
N ALA A 9 -15.39 -7.46 -7.28
CA ALA A 9 -14.25 -7.94 -8.06
C ALA A 9 -14.60 -9.16 -8.95
N LEU A 10 -15.41 -10.09 -8.44
CA LEU A 10 -15.88 -11.23 -9.22
C LEU A 10 -16.80 -10.79 -10.37
N ALA A 11 -17.72 -9.88 -10.10
CA ALA A 11 -18.60 -9.31 -11.14
C ALA A 11 -17.79 -8.56 -12.21
N ASP A 12 -16.78 -7.76 -11.81
CA ASP A 12 -15.87 -7.09 -12.73
C ASP A 12 -15.11 -8.09 -13.62
N ALA A 13 -14.68 -9.20 -13.06
CA ALA A 13 -14.00 -10.27 -13.78
C ALA A 13 -14.95 -11.14 -14.63
N GLY A 14 -16.27 -11.03 -14.48
CA GLY A 14 -17.23 -11.92 -15.12
C GLY A 14 -17.23 -13.34 -14.54
N LEU A 15 -16.86 -13.46 -13.26
CA LEU A 15 -16.77 -14.71 -12.51
C LEU A 15 -17.80 -14.75 -11.38
N SER A 16 -18.02 -15.94 -10.84
CA SER A 16 -18.92 -16.22 -9.72
C SER A 16 -18.17 -16.77 -8.50
N TRP A 17 -18.85 -16.82 -7.36
CA TRP A 17 -18.32 -17.44 -6.15
C TRP A 17 -17.91 -18.91 -6.33
N GLN A 18 -18.59 -19.63 -7.23
CA GLN A 18 -18.35 -21.05 -7.49
C GLN A 18 -17.07 -21.30 -8.29
N ASP A 19 -16.55 -20.27 -8.97
CA ASP A 19 -15.30 -20.36 -9.73
C ASP A 19 -14.07 -20.22 -8.82
N VAL A 20 -14.24 -19.67 -7.59
CA VAL A 20 -13.15 -19.41 -6.67
C VAL A 20 -12.70 -20.68 -5.98
N ASP A 21 -11.44 -21.07 -6.21
CA ASP A 21 -10.80 -22.23 -5.58
C ASP A 21 -9.50 -21.89 -4.81
N GLY A 22 -9.11 -20.61 -4.79
CA GLY A 22 -8.05 -20.06 -3.96
C GLY A 22 -8.50 -18.81 -3.22
N TYR A 23 -8.19 -18.67 -1.92
CA TYR A 23 -8.49 -17.47 -1.14
C TYR A 23 -7.26 -16.97 -0.40
N PHE A 24 -7.06 -15.65 -0.43
CA PHE A 24 -5.90 -14.98 0.16
C PHE A 24 -6.39 -13.81 1.02
N CYS A 25 -6.02 -13.80 2.29
CA CYS A 25 -6.41 -12.78 3.26
C CYS A 25 -5.31 -12.54 4.29
N ALA A 26 -5.42 -11.42 4.97
CA ALA A 26 -4.50 -11.02 6.03
C ALA A 26 -5.23 -10.81 7.36
N GLY A 27 -4.57 -10.28 8.37
CA GLY A 27 -5.08 -10.08 9.71
C GLY A 27 -6.24 -9.08 9.86
N ASP A 28 -6.78 -8.57 8.76
CA ASP A 28 -7.98 -7.73 8.73
C ASP A 28 -9.29 -8.53 8.63
N VAL A 29 -9.23 -9.85 8.45
CA VAL A 29 -10.44 -10.67 8.49
C VAL A 29 -10.99 -10.75 9.93
N PRO A 30 -12.30 -10.66 10.12
CA PRO A 30 -12.91 -10.78 11.44
C PRO A 30 -12.53 -12.07 12.15
N GLY A 31 -12.18 -11.97 13.42
CA GLY A 31 -11.79 -13.12 14.23
C GLY A 31 -10.37 -13.65 14.02
N TRP A 32 -9.50 -12.88 13.36
CA TRP A 32 -8.09 -13.24 13.17
C TRP A 32 -7.41 -13.63 14.50
N ASP A 33 -7.60 -12.82 15.55
CA ASP A 33 -6.99 -13.05 16.86
C ASP A 33 -7.74 -14.07 17.73
N ALA A 34 -8.92 -14.53 17.29
CA ALA A 34 -9.73 -15.50 18.00
C ALA A 34 -9.28 -16.93 17.68
N GLN A 35 -8.19 -17.38 18.28
CA GLN A 35 -7.67 -18.75 18.18
C GLN A 35 -7.45 -19.24 16.73
N GLY A 36 -7.13 -18.33 15.79
CA GLY A 36 -6.83 -18.65 14.41
C GLY A 36 -8.04 -19.00 13.53
N ALA A 37 -9.25 -18.83 14.04
CA ALA A 37 -10.47 -19.20 13.29
C ALA A 37 -10.89 -18.16 12.23
N GLY A 38 -10.35 -16.94 12.24
CA GLY A 38 -10.76 -15.85 11.35
C GLY A 38 -10.79 -16.21 9.87
N PRO A 39 -9.68 -16.69 9.27
CA PRO A 39 -9.66 -17.08 7.86
C PRO A 39 -10.64 -18.21 7.53
N LEU A 40 -10.75 -19.23 8.38
CA LEU A 40 -11.70 -20.34 8.18
C LEU A 40 -13.14 -19.86 8.30
N SER A 41 -13.43 -19.03 9.29
CA SER A 41 -14.76 -18.42 9.44
C SER A 41 -15.13 -17.57 8.23
N MET A 42 -14.17 -16.86 7.63
CA MET A 42 -14.41 -16.10 6.41
C MET A 42 -14.71 -17.01 5.22
N VAL A 43 -13.98 -18.11 5.06
CA VAL A 43 -14.23 -19.11 4.01
C VAL A 43 -15.66 -19.67 4.11
N GLU A 44 -16.07 -20.05 5.32
CA GLU A 44 -17.43 -20.52 5.58
C GLU A 44 -18.48 -19.44 5.32
N TYR A 45 -18.24 -18.22 5.79
CA TYR A 45 -19.14 -17.09 5.58
C TYR A 45 -19.33 -16.74 4.10
N LEU A 46 -18.27 -16.81 3.30
CA LEU A 46 -18.31 -16.57 1.87
C LEU A 46 -18.82 -17.78 1.06
N GLY A 47 -19.00 -18.94 1.69
CA GLY A 47 -19.44 -20.19 1.06
C GLY A 47 -18.44 -20.76 0.04
N LEU A 48 -17.14 -20.50 0.24
CA LEU A 48 -16.08 -20.93 -0.68
C LEU A 48 -15.71 -22.38 -0.51
N ARG A 49 -15.43 -23.06 -1.64
CA ARG A 49 -14.90 -24.43 -1.67
C ARG A 49 -13.47 -24.43 -2.21
N LEU A 50 -12.52 -24.27 -1.32
CA LEU A 50 -11.14 -23.99 -1.67
C LEU A 50 -10.29 -25.25 -1.86
N ARG A 51 -9.34 -25.14 -2.80
CA ARG A 51 -8.17 -26.01 -2.94
C ARG A 51 -6.92 -25.39 -2.31
N HIS A 52 -6.91 -24.04 -2.13
CA HIS A 52 -5.79 -23.30 -1.56
C HIS A 52 -6.27 -22.14 -0.70
N LEU A 53 -5.66 -22.02 0.47
CA LEU A 53 -5.84 -20.89 1.41
C LEU A 53 -4.46 -20.36 1.79
N ASP A 54 -4.25 -19.05 1.66
CA ASP A 54 -3.04 -18.36 2.11
C ASP A 54 -3.45 -17.22 3.05
N THR A 55 -2.76 -17.14 4.18
CA THR A 55 -3.04 -16.18 5.25
C THR A 55 -1.79 -15.37 5.63
N THR A 56 -0.89 -15.14 4.68
CA THR A 56 0.34 -14.37 4.93
C THR A 56 0.02 -12.98 5.42
N GLU A 57 0.56 -12.65 6.61
CA GLU A 57 0.44 -11.36 7.25
C GLU A 57 1.77 -10.60 7.16
N SER A 58 1.75 -9.47 6.49
CA SER A 58 2.87 -8.52 6.42
C SER A 58 2.35 -7.08 6.38
N TRP A 59 1.31 -6.81 7.17
CA TRP A 59 0.67 -5.51 7.30
C TRP A 59 0.19 -4.96 5.95
N GLY A 60 0.47 -3.66 5.70
CA GLY A 60 0.04 -3.02 4.47
C GLY A 60 0.58 -3.64 3.18
N SER A 61 1.70 -4.35 3.22
CA SER A 61 2.29 -5.04 2.06
C SER A 61 1.71 -6.43 1.78
N ALA A 62 0.89 -6.98 2.69
CA ALA A 62 0.36 -8.33 2.58
C ALA A 62 -0.31 -8.60 1.21
N TYR A 63 -1.07 -7.64 0.70
CA TYR A 63 -1.84 -7.81 -0.55
C TYR A 63 -0.97 -7.86 -1.81
N LEU A 64 0.18 -7.21 -1.81
CA LEU A 64 1.17 -7.35 -2.88
C LEU A 64 1.80 -8.74 -2.84
N ASN A 65 2.12 -9.23 -1.63
CA ASN A 65 2.61 -10.58 -1.42
C ASN A 65 1.56 -11.61 -1.85
N HIS A 66 0.28 -11.40 -1.53
CA HIS A 66 -0.81 -12.29 -1.96
C HIS A 66 -0.93 -12.35 -3.49
N VAL A 67 -0.70 -11.26 -4.23
CA VAL A 67 -0.66 -11.32 -5.69
C VAL A 67 0.48 -12.25 -6.17
N ALA A 68 1.67 -12.11 -5.59
CA ALA A 68 2.81 -12.97 -5.93
C ALA A 68 2.54 -14.44 -5.56
N HIS A 69 1.98 -14.69 -4.37
CA HIS A 69 1.63 -16.02 -3.89
C HIS A 69 0.50 -16.66 -4.74
N ALA A 70 -0.50 -15.86 -5.15
CA ALA A 70 -1.55 -16.33 -6.05
C ALA A 70 -0.99 -16.79 -7.40
N VAL A 71 -0.08 -16.01 -7.99
CA VAL A 71 0.63 -16.40 -9.22
C VAL A 71 1.39 -17.71 -9.03
N GLN A 72 2.13 -17.85 -7.91
CA GLN A 72 2.88 -19.06 -7.60
C GLN A 72 1.95 -20.27 -7.35
N ALA A 73 0.86 -20.09 -6.61
CA ALA A 73 -0.11 -21.13 -6.33
C ALA A 73 -0.80 -21.63 -7.62
N ILE A 74 -1.15 -20.71 -8.52
CA ILE A 74 -1.73 -21.03 -9.83
C ILE A 74 -0.71 -21.77 -10.70
N ALA A 75 0.53 -21.29 -10.78
CA ALA A 75 1.60 -21.94 -11.53
C ALA A 75 1.91 -23.35 -11.00
N ALA A 76 1.75 -23.58 -9.69
CA ALA A 76 1.92 -24.88 -9.05
C ALA A 76 0.66 -25.77 -9.13
N GLY A 77 -0.40 -25.35 -9.81
CA GLY A 77 -1.65 -26.10 -9.97
C GLY A 77 -2.49 -26.25 -8.68
N LYS A 78 -2.21 -25.43 -7.65
CA LYS A 78 -2.93 -25.49 -6.37
C LYS A 78 -4.31 -24.86 -6.43
N CYS A 79 -4.49 -23.83 -7.25
CA CYS A 79 -5.77 -23.20 -7.56
C CYS A 79 -5.76 -22.67 -8.99
N ARG A 80 -6.93 -22.24 -9.48
CA ARG A 80 -7.08 -21.64 -10.81
C ARG A 80 -7.68 -20.22 -10.78
N VAL A 81 -8.48 -19.93 -9.76
CA VAL A 81 -9.10 -18.62 -9.51
C VAL A 81 -8.82 -18.23 -8.07
N ALA A 82 -7.90 -17.31 -7.89
CA ALA A 82 -7.50 -16.80 -6.59
C ALA A 82 -8.22 -15.48 -6.30
N LEU A 83 -8.97 -15.43 -5.21
CA LEU A 83 -9.60 -14.23 -4.68
C LEU A 83 -8.76 -13.67 -3.53
N ILE A 84 -8.41 -12.39 -3.61
CA ILE A 84 -7.68 -11.66 -2.56
C ILE A 84 -8.59 -10.58 -2.04
N THR A 85 -8.80 -10.49 -0.73
CA THR A 85 -9.68 -9.46 -0.13
C THR A 85 -8.99 -8.68 0.97
N GLN A 86 -9.37 -7.41 1.08
CA GLN A 86 -9.01 -6.51 2.17
C GLN A 86 -10.22 -5.66 2.54
N ALA A 87 -10.47 -5.49 3.84
CA ALA A 87 -11.47 -4.55 4.32
C ALA A 87 -11.18 -4.12 5.76
N GLY A 88 -11.60 -2.91 6.10
CA GLY A 88 -11.50 -2.39 7.47
C GLY A 88 -12.47 -1.25 7.71
N ARG A 89 -12.86 -1.08 8.99
CA ARG A 89 -13.77 -0.01 9.44
C ARG A 89 -13.20 0.77 10.64
N PRO A 90 -11.92 1.16 10.61
CA PRO A 90 -11.27 1.76 11.77
C PRO A 90 -11.93 3.06 12.20
N ARG A 91 -12.51 3.81 11.27
CA ARG A 91 -13.21 5.06 11.54
C ARG A 91 -14.57 4.82 12.20
N ALA A 92 -15.39 3.92 11.66
CA ALA A 92 -16.68 3.54 12.24
C ALA A 92 -16.51 2.89 13.61
N GLU A 93 -15.47 2.10 13.79
CA GLU A 93 -15.14 1.40 15.04
C GLU A 93 -14.38 2.30 16.03
N LYS A 94 -14.06 3.54 15.65
CA LYS A 94 -13.30 4.51 16.45
C LYS A 94 -11.96 3.96 16.95
N VAL A 95 -11.32 3.13 16.14
CA VAL A 95 -10.00 2.58 16.46
C VAL A 95 -8.97 3.70 16.40
N SER A 96 -8.34 3.98 17.54
CA SER A 96 -7.18 4.90 17.56
C SER A 96 -5.96 4.19 17.00
N PRO A 97 -5.25 4.77 16.02
CA PRO A 97 -3.98 4.23 15.55
C PRO A 97 -2.96 4.02 16.68
N GLU A 98 -3.00 4.91 17.67
CA GLU A 98 -2.12 4.84 18.83
C GLU A 98 -2.45 3.67 19.76
N ALA A 99 -3.75 3.37 19.97
CA ALA A 99 -4.17 2.24 20.79
C ALA A 99 -3.76 0.91 20.15
N SER A 100 -3.96 0.77 18.85
CA SER A 100 -3.54 -0.42 18.10
C SER A 100 -2.02 -0.64 18.19
N HIS A 101 -1.24 0.42 18.04
CA HIS A 101 0.23 0.33 18.13
C HIS A 101 0.72 -0.02 19.54
N ARG A 102 0.14 0.58 20.58
CA ARG A 102 0.51 0.27 21.98
C ARG A 102 0.27 -1.20 22.34
N GLN A 103 -0.80 -1.78 21.87
CA GLN A 103 -1.10 -3.20 22.13
C GLN A 103 -0.07 -4.13 21.49
N GLN A 104 0.39 -3.80 20.29
CA GLN A 104 1.41 -4.59 19.58
C GLN A 104 2.80 -4.41 20.18
N ALA A 105 3.17 -3.18 20.55
CA ALA A 105 4.45 -2.91 21.19
C ALA A 105 4.64 -3.65 22.53
N GLN A 106 3.58 -3.97 23.26
CA GLN A 106 3.66 -4.67 24.55
C GLN A 106 4.11 -6.13 24.42
N THR A 107 4.02 -6.75 23.26
CA THR A 107 4.38 -8.16 23.04
C THR A 107 5.73 -8.34 22.35
N ALA A 108 6.35 -7.29 21.85
CA ALA A 108 7.67 -7.33 21.20
C ALA A 108 8.78 -7.46 22.25
N ALA A 109 9.86 -8.17 21.90
CA ALA A 109 11.02 -8.33 22.80
C ALA A 109 11.66 -6.96 23.12
N GLU A 110 11.61 -6.02 22.19
CA GLU A 110 12.14 -4.66 22.30
C GLU A 110 11.27 -3.73 23.14
N ALA A 111 10.02 -4.14 23.44
CA ALA A 111 9.04 -3.29 24.16
C ALA A 111 9.56 -2.81 25.52
N GLN A 112 10.36 -3.60 26.22
CA GLN A 112 10.94 -3.23 27.51
C GLN A 112 11.86 -2.00 27.44
N PHE A 113 12.51 -1.81 26.28
CA PHE A 113 13.43 -0.69 26.04
C PHE A 113 12.73 0.49 25.39
N GLU A 114 11.74 0.26 24.54
CA GLU A 114 11.06 1.30 23.78
C GLU A 114 9.80 1.85 24.46
N ALA A 115 9.04 1.00 25.15
CA ALA A 115 7.78 1.40 25.79
C ALA A 115 7.90 2.62 26.74
N PRO A 116 8.99 2.80 27.51
CA PRO A 116 9.15 3.99 28.35
C PRO A 116 9.14 5.31 27.58
N TYR A 117 9.50 5.30 26.30
CA TYR A 117 9.49 6.49 25.44
C TYR A 117 8.15 6.69 24.70
N GLY A 118 7.19 5.79 24.91
CA GLY A 118 5.85 5.89 24.32
C GLY A 118 5.84 5.92 22.78
N PRO A 119 6.58 5.03 22.08
CA PRO A 119 6.66 5.09 20.63
C PRO A 119 5.28 4.85 20.04
N VAL A 120 4.91 5.69 19.08
CA VAL A 120 3.75 5.51 18.21
C VAL A 120 4.22 5.61 16.76
N VAL A 121 3.45 5.04 15.84
CA VAL A 121 3.82 4.98 14.41
C VAL A 121 4.26 6.35 13.88
N THR A 122 3.53 7.41 14.22
CA THR A 122 3.83 8.77 13.77
C THR A 122 5.21 9.26 14.24
N ASN A 123 5.59 8.93 15.48
CA ASN A 123 6.90 9.34 16.03
C ASN A 123 8.05 8.63 15.31
N VAL A 124 7.87 7.34 14.99
CA VAL A 124 8.89 6.56 14.27
C VAL A 124 9.14 7.13 12.87
N TYR A 125 8.06 7.49 12.16
CA TYR A 125 8.21 8.16 10.86
C TYR A 125 8.70 9.59 10.97
N GLY A 126 8.39 10.30 12.05
CA GLY A 126 9.01 11.61 12.38
C GLY A 126 10.53 11.49 12.54
N MET A 127 11.02 10.47 13.26
CA MET A 127 12.47 10.19 13.38
C MET A 127 13.09 9.87 12.02
N CYS A 128 12.42 9.12 11.16
CA CYS A 128 12.86 8.84 9.81
C CYS A 128 13.01 10.13 8.99
N ALA A 129 12.01 11.01 9.03
CA ALA A 129 12.06 12.31 8.35
C ALA A 129 13.17 13.20 8.89
N MET A 130 13.32 13.31 10.22
CA MET A 130 14.41 14.05 10.86
C MET A 130 15.79 13.52 10.44
N ARG A 131 15.94 12.20 10.38
CA ARG A 131 17.21 11.58 9.94
C ARG A 131 17.52 11.94 8.49
N HIS A 132 16.53 11.89 7.61
CA HIS A 132 16.69 12.24 6.20
C HIS A 132 17.04 13.72 6.02
N MET A 133 16.35 14.62 6.76
CA MET A 133 16.64 16.05 6.77
C MET A 133 18.06 16.33 7.26
N HIS A 134 18.47 15.68 8.35
CA HIS A 134 19.80 15.87 8.91
C HIS A 134 20.92 15.38 7.98
N GLN A 135 20.72 14.23 7.37
CA GLN A 135 21.75 13.56 6.56
C GLN A 135 21.86 14.16 5.15
N HIS A 136 20.74 14.56 4.57
CA HIS A 136 20.64 14.92 3.15
C HIS A 136 20.15 16.37 2.91
N GLY A 137 19.76 17.09 3.96
CA GLY A 137 19.28 18.47 3.82
C GLY A 137 17.87 18.58 3.22
N THR A 138 17.08 17.49 3.22
CA THR A 138 15.68 17.54 2.78
C THR A 138 14.88 18.52 3.63
N THR A 139 13.97 19.26 3.00
CA THR A 139 13.16 20.28 3.68
C THR A 139 11.70 19.83 3.86
N ALA A 140 10.98 20.50 4.74
CA ALA A 140 9.56 20.27 4.94
C ALA A 140 8.73 20.58 3.68
N GLU A 141 9.14 21.61 2.91
CA GLU A 141 8.52 21.98 1.65
C GLU A 141 8.64 20.87 0.60
N GLN A 142 9.81 20.21 0.57
CA GLN A 142 10.02 19.07 -0.34
C GLN A 142 9.12 17.89 0.04
N LEU A 143 8.96 17.58 1.33
CA LEU A 143 8.00 16.56 1.77
C LEU A 143 6.56 16.95 1.43
N ALA A 144 6.20 18.23 1.61
CA ALA A 144 4.87 18.74 1.31
C ALA A 144 4.47 18.54 -0.16
N TRP A 145 5.41 18.62 -1.11
CA TRP A 145 5.13 18.37 -2.53
C TRP A 145 4.52 16.99 -2.80
N ILE A 146 4.83 15.98 -1.99
CA ILE A 146 4.23 14.65 -2.11
C ILE A 146 2.74 14.70 -1.79
N LYS A 147 2.35 15.43 -0.73
CA LYS A 147 0.94 15.66 -0.40
C LYS A 147 0.22 16.50 -1.45
N VAL A 148 0.90 17.54 -1.97
CA VAL A 148 0.37 18.35 -3.06
C VAL A 148 0.05 17.46 -4.26
N ALA A 149 0.97 16.61 -4.71
CA ALA A 149 0.74 15.69 -5.83
C ALA A 149 -0.44 14.75 -5.56
N ALA A 150 -0.50 14.12 -4.38
CA ALA A 150 -1.62 13.27 -4.00
C ALA A 150 -2.96 14.02 -4.03
N SER A 151 -3.00 15.30 -3.63
CA SER A 151 -4.22 16.11 -3.65
C SER A 151 -4.65 16.47 -5.09
N HIS A 152 -3.69 16.75 -5.97
CA HIS A 152 -3.95 16.96 -7.40
C HIS A 152 -4.57 15.73 -8.07
N HIS A 153 -4.17 14.54 -7.67
CA HIS A 153 -4.76 13.31 -8.18
C HIS A 153 -6.14 13.03 -7.57
N ALA A 154 -6.26 13.19 -6.25
CA ALA A 154 -7.49 12.88 -5.49
C ALA A 154 -8.71 13.69 -5.92
N GLN A 155 -8.55 14.92 -6.45
CA GLN A 155 -9.68 15.72 -6.93
C GLN A 155 -10.48 15.00 -8.03
N HIS A 156 -9.82 14.13 -8.79
CA HIS A 156 -10.41 13.38 -9.90
C HIS A 156 -11.00 12.02 -9.46
N ASN A 157 -10.74 11.60 -8.21
CA ASN A 157 -11.28 10.35 -7.67
C ASN A 157 -12.54 10.64 -6.83
N PRO A 158 -13.75 10.24 -7.29
CA PRO A 158 -14.99 10.50 -6.55
C PRO A 158 -15.04 9.78 -5.19
N HIS A 159 -14.24 8.72 -5.00
CA HIS A 159 -14.17 7.94 -3.78
C HIS A 159 -13.08 8.43 -2.81
N ALA A 160 -12.26 9.40 -3.19
CA ALA A 160 -11.24 9.94 -2.32
C ALA A 160 -11.84 10.72 -1.15
N MET A 161 -11.28 10.50 0.05
CA MET A 161 -11.74 11.11 1.29
C MET A 161 -11.43 12.62 1.33
N LEU A 162 -10.26 13.04 0.82
CA LEU A 162 -9.81 14.43 0.75
C LEU A 162 -9.59 14.82 -0.71
N ARG A 163 -10.56 15.55 -1.28
CA ARG A 163 -10.56 15.92 -2.71
C ARG A 163 -10.12 17.36 -2.97
N LYS A 164 -9.92 18.15 -1.91
CA LYS A 164 -9.45 19.54 -2.05
C LYS A 164 -7.96 19.52 -2.40
N VAL A 165 -7.59 20.20 -3.48
CA VAL A 165 -6.21 20.47 -3.81
C VAL A 165 -5.61 21.39 -2.75
N VAL A 166 -4.41 21.06 -2.29
CA VAL A 166 -3.67 21.82 -1.27
C VAL A 166 -2.36 22.33 -1.84
N SER A 167 -1.89 23.45 -1.31
CA SER A 167 -0.56 24.01 -1.58
C SER A 167 0.48 23.48 -0.58
N VAL A 168 1.76 23.71 -0.86
CA VAL A 168 2.85 23.47 0.11
C VAL A 168 2.57 24.22 1.41
N GLN A 169 2.14 25.48 1.33
CA GLN A 169 1.85 26.27 2.52
C GLN A 169 0.70 25.69 3.35
N ASP A 170 -0.37 25.15 2.73
CA ASP A 170 -1.45 24.48 3.47
C ASP A 170 -0.93 23.27 4.27
N VAL A 171 0.07 22.56 3.76
CA VAL A 171 0.70 21.44 4.48
C VAL A 171 1.48 21.96 5.68
N LEU A 172 2.32 22.95 5.48
CA LEU A 172 3.19 23.54 6.52
C LEU A 172 2.39 24.25 7.63
N ASP A 173 1.25 24.82 7.30
CA ASP A 173 0.33 25.48 8.26
C ASP A 173 -0.55 24.46 9.01
N SER A 174 -0.58 23.21 8.57
CA SER A 174 -1.37 22.19 9.27
C SER A 174 -0.70 21.79 10.60
N PRO A 175 -1.46 21.38 11.63
CA PRO A 175 -0.90 21.07 12.95
C PRO A 175 0.22 20.03 12.88
N ILE A 176 1.31 20.28 13.63
CA ILE A 176 2.39 19.30 13.84
C ILE A 176 1.83 18.12 14.64
N VAL A 177 2.10 16.89 14.19
CA VAL A 177 1.73 15.64 14.87
C VAL A 177 2.94 14.91 15.45
N ALA A 178 4.07 14.95 14.78
CA ALA A 178 5.37 14.47 15.27
C ALA A 178 6.46 15.14 14.44
N THR A 179 7.22 16.04 15.05
CA THR A 179 8.27 16.80 14.33
C THR A 179 9.13 15.89 13.45
N PRO A 180 9.32 16.23 12.14
CA PRO A 180 8.87 17.44 11.46
C PRO A 180 7.52 17.29 10.75
N LEU A 181 6.80 16.18 10.96
CA LEU A 181 5.59 15.83 10.22
C LEU A 181 4.37 16.61 10.72
N HIS A 182 3.66 17.21 9.79
CA HIS A 182 2.38 17.86 10.00
C HIS A 182 1.22 16.88 9.73
N ARG A 183 0.01 17.25 10.11
CA ARG A 183 -1.19 16.42 9.90
C ARG A 183 -1.40 16.05 8.42
N LEU A 184 -1.09 16.96 7.50
CA LEU A 184 -1.24 16.70 6.07
C LEU A 184 -0.10 15.84 5.48
N ASP A 185 0.99 15.61 6.23
CA ASP A 185 2.01 14.62 5.88
C ASP A 185 1.56 13.17 6.16
N CYS A 186 0.47 12.99 6.88
CA CYS A 186 -0.04 11.70 7.31
C CYS A 186 -1.15 11.19 6.40
N CYS A 187 -1.27 9.86 6.29
CA CYS A 187 -2.39 9.22 5.60
C CYS A 187 -3.72 9.49 6.30
N VAL A 188 -4.80 9.37 5.53
CA VAL A 188 -6.16 9.46 6.07
C VAL A 188 -6.54 8.15 6.77
N ILE A 189 -7.39 8.24 7.79
CA ILE A 189 -8.04 7.07 8.36
C ILE A 189 -9.40 6.94 7.70
N SER A 190 -9.64 5.86 6.98
CA SER A 190 -10.89 5.65 6.24
C SER A 190 -11.45 4.25 6.47
N ASP A 191 -12.75 4.12 6.32
CA ASP A 191 -13.40 2.83 6.18
C ASP A 191 -13.38 2.44 4.71
N GLY A 192 -13.30 1.13 4.42
CA GLY A 192 -13.32 0.64 3.06
C GLY A 192 -12.57 -0.66 2.88
N GLY A 193 -12.29 -0.96 1.64
CA GLY A 193 -11.56 -2.16 1.25
C GLY A 193 -11.47 -2.31 -0.25
N GLY A 194 -10.95 -3.43 -0.68
CA GLY A 194 -10.84 -3.82 -2.07
C GLY A 194 -10.64 -5.32 -2.23
N ALA A 195 -10.80 -5.79 -3.44
CA ALA A 195 -10.52 -7.17 -3.79
C ALA A 195 -9.89 -7.26 -5.18
N LEU A 196 -9.16 -8.34 -5.39
CA LEU A 196 -8.54 -8.69 -6.66
C LEU A 196 -8.85 -10.14 -6.99
N VAL A 197 -8.96 -10.44 -8.28
CA VAL A 197 -9.06 -11.80 -8.79
C VAL A 197 -7.85 -12.08 -9.68
N VAL A 198 -7.08 -13.11 -9.34
CA VAL A 198 -5.96 -13.60 -10.15
C VAL A 198 -6.35 -14.95 -10.72
N VAL A 199 -6.24 -15.11 -12.04
CA VAL A 199 -6.74 -16.29 -12.72
C VAL A 199 -5.67 -17.00 -13.55
N HIS A 200 -5.86 -18.30 -13.72
CA HIS A 200 -5.05 -19.10 -14.64
C HIS A 200 -5.14 -18.57 -16.08
N PRO A 201 -4.05 -18.55 -16.87
CA PRO A 201 -4.04 -18.00 -18.23
C PRO A 201 -5.12 -18.57 -19.18
N GLU A 202 -5.52 -19.83 -19.00
CA GLU A 202 -6.61 -20.41 -19.80
C GLU A 202 -7.95 -19.76 -19.51
N ILE A 203 -8.25 -19.48 -18.23
CA ILE A 203 -9.48 -18.77 -17.83
C ILE A 203 -9.39 -17.32 -18.33
N ALA A 204 -8.24 -16.69 -18.14
CA ALA A 204 -8.00 -15.31 -18.56
C ALA A 204 -8.38 -15.05 -20.03
N ARG A 205 -8.08 -16.00 -20.93
CA ARG A 205 -8.41 -15.88 -22.36
C ARG A 205 -9.92 -15.82 -22.66
N SER A 206 -10.76 -16.33 -21.76
CA SER A 206 -12.22 -16.31 -21.90
C SER A 206 -12.89 -15.09 -21.28
N LEU A 207 -12.12 -14.27 -20.55
CA LEU A 207 -12.63 -13.06 -19.90
C LEU A 207 -12.61 -11.86 -20.86
N THR A 208 -13.58 -10.98 -20.68
CA THR A 208 -13.76 -9.80 -21.56
C THR A 208 -12.96 -8.57 -21.12
N ARG A 209 -12.55 -8.53 -19.84
CA ARG A 209 -11.79 -7.39 -19.31
C ARG A 209 -10.33 -7.41 -19.78
N PRO A 210 -9.72 -6.25 -20.05
CA PRO A 210 -8.30 -6.18 -20.36
C PRO A 210 -7.49 -6.83 -19.25
N LEU A 211 -6.56 -7.70 -19.62
CA LEU A 211 -5.74 -8.46 -18.68
C LEU A 211 -4.53 -7.62 -18.24
N VAL A 212 -4.22 -7.70 -16.95
CA VAL A 212 -3.00 -7.15 -16.36
C VAL A 212 -2.18 -8.30 -15.82
N THR A 213 -0.91 -8.39 -16.23
CA THR A 213 -0.03 -9.51 -15.88
C THR A 213 1.10 -9.02 -14.98
N PRO A 214 1.26 -9.56 -13.77
CA PRO A 214 2.47 -9.36 -12.97
C PRO A 214 3.68 -9.97 -13.68
N ILE A 215 4.71 -9.18 -13.93
CA ILE A 215 5.92 -9.61 -14.65
C ILE A 215 7.17 -9.66 -13.76
N GLY A 216 7.09 -9.12 -12.56
CA GLY A 216 8.17 -9.16 -11.59
C GLY A 216 7.65 -8.98 -10.17
N THR A 217 8.24 -9.71 -9.23
CA THR A 217 7.92 -9.65 -7.80
C THR A 217 9.18 -9.69 -6.97
N GLY A 218 9.15 -9.10 -5.79
CA GLY A 218 10.23 -9.19 -4.83
C GLY A 218 9.69 -9.19 -3.40
N PHE A 219 10.32 -9.94 -2.53
CA PHE A 219 10.00 -10.00 -1.10
C PHE A 219 11.28 -9.90 -0.27
N ALA A 220 11.26 -9.07 0.76
CA ALA A 220 12.37 -8.96 1.71
C ALA A 220 11.88 -8.71 3.12
N VAL A 221 12.61 -9.24 4.09
CA VAL A 221 12.44 -8.95 5.50
C VAL A 221 13.56 -7.99 5.92
N LYS A 222 13.17 -6.82 6.44
CA LYS A 222 14.14 -5.91 7.04
C LYS A 222 14.45 -6.37 8.47
N HIS A 223 15.69 -6.73 8.71
CA HIS A 223 16.17 -7.12 10.04
C HIS A 223 16.53 -5.90 10.88
N LEU A 224 16.13 -5.90 12.14
CA LEU A 224 16.42 -4.80 13.07
C LEU A 224 17.83 -4.85 13.67
N ASN A 225 18.52 -6.00 13.54
CA ASN A 225 19.93 -6.19 14.00
C ASN A 225 20.16 -5.71 15.45
N GLY A 226 19.22 -5.99 16.37
CA GLY A 226 19.32 -5.52 17.75
C GLY A 226 19.25 -3.99 17.90
N GLY A 227 18.57 -3.30 16.96
CA GLY A 227 18.46 -1.84 16.95
C GLY A 227 19.52 -1.12 16.09
N TYR A 228 20.51 -1.84 15.57
CA TYR A 228 21.53 -1.28 14.67
C TYR A 228 21.10 -1.44 13.20
N PHE A 229 20.21 -0.59 12.75
CA PHE A 229 19.73 -0.60 11.36
C PHE A 229 19.66 0.81 10.79
N ASP A 230 19.80 0.92 9.48
CA ASP A 230 19.57 2.19 8.79
C ASP A 230 18.06 2.42 8.64
N ILE A 231 17.54 3.47 9.29
CA ILE A 231 16.12 3.83 9.23
C ILE A 231 15.70 4.32 7.84
N LEU A 232 16.65 4.75 7.00
CA LEU A 232 16.39 5.23 5.63
C LEU A 232 16.46 4.11 4.59
N ALA A 233 16.95 2.92 4.95
CA ALA A 233 16.94 1.75 4.08
C ALA A 233 15.76 0.86 4.40
N SER A 234 14.85 0.66 3.46
CA SER A 234 13.73 -0.29 3.57
C SER A 234 14.01 -1.60 2.82
N GLY A 235 13.11 -2.57 2.93
CA GLY A 235 13.17 -3.79 2.11
C GLY A 235 13.09 -3.50 0.60
N ALA A 236 12.63 -2.31 0.20
CA ALA A 236 12.52 -1.91 -1.20
C ALA A 236 13.86 -1.92 -1.96
N VAL A 237 14.99 -1.73 -1.26
CA VAL A 237 16.33 -1.85 -1.87
C VAL A 237 16.54 -3.24 -2.49
N GLN A 238 16.11 -4.28 -1.79
CA GLN A 238 16.22 -5.66 -2.28
C GLN A 238 15.07 -6.01 -3.21
N THR A 239 13.81 -5.76 -2.78
CA THR A 239 12.62 -6.16 -3.54
C THR A 239 12.51 -5.46 -4.88
N GLY A 240 12.89 -4.18 -4.95
CA GLY A 240 12.94 -3.43 -6.21
C GLY A 240 13.93 -4.05 -7.19
N ARG A 241 15.14 -4.33 -6.73
CA ARG A 241 16.18 -4.98 -7.55
C ARG A 241 15.71 -6.32 -8.11
N GLU A 242 15.10 -7.15 -7.26
CA GLU A 242 14.62 -8.48 -7.65
C GLU A 242 13.46 -8.38 -8.64
N ALA A 243 12.45 -7.52 -8.37
CA ALA A 243 11.29 -7.34 -9.23
C ALA A 243 11.67 -6.77 -10.60
N PHE A 244 12.53 -5.75 -10.65
CA PHE A 244 13.00 -5.16 -11.90
C PHE A 244 13.84 -6.15 -12.71
N ALA A 245 14.73 -6.91 -12.05
CA ALA A 245 15.52 -7.95 -12.72
C ALA A 245 14.65 -9.07 -13.29
N GLN A 246 13.65 -9.54 -12.55
CA GLN A 246 12.69 -10.54 -13.02
C GLN A 246 11.86 -10.04 -14.19
N ALA A 247 11.43 -8.78 -14.14
CA ALA A 247 10.66 -8.14 -15.21
C ALA A 247 11.50 -7.78 -16.45
N GLY A 248 12.82 -7.74 -16.34
CA GLY A 248 13.73 -7.30 -17.41
C GLY A 248 13.63 -5.81 -17.70
N VAL A 249 13.29 -4.98 -16.71
CA VAL A 249 13.14 -3.52 -16.83
C VAL A 249 13.99 -2.81 -15.79
N SER A 250 14.17 -1.51 -15.97
CA SER A 250 14.85 -0.61 -15.04
C SER A 250 13.88 0.43 -14.48
N PRO A 251 14.22 1.16 -13.41
CA PRO A 251 13.39 2.26 -12.91
C PRO A 251 13.07 3.33 -13.97
N SER A 252 13.95 3.55 -14.95
CA SER A 252 13.72 4.52 -16.03
C SER A 252 12.66 4.09 -17.05
N ASP A 253 12.29 2.82 -17.09
CA ASP A 253 11.25 2.30 -17.97
C ASP A 253 9.85 2.44 -17.35
N ILE A 254 9.77 2.82 -16.07
CA ILE A 254 8.52 2.94 -15.33
C ILE A 254 7.88 4.30 -15.60
N GLN A 255 6.64 4.27 -16.04
CA GLN A 255 5.85 5.47 -16.38
C GLN A 255 4.89 5.90 -15.27
N TYR A 256 4.60 5.01 -14.32
CA TYR A 256 3.71 5.22 -13.18
C TYR A 256 4.16 4.38 -11.99
N ALA A 257 4.13 4.94 -10.79
CA ALA A 257 4.42 4.19 -9.57
C ALA A 257 3.27 4.29 -8.55
N SER A 258 2.87 3.14 -8.01
CA SER A 258 1.92 3.06 -6.91
C SER A 258 2.67 2.68 -5.65
N LEU A 259 2.95 3.66 -4.79
CA LEU A 259 3.80 3.53 -3.61
C LEU A 259 2.98 3.61 -2.34
N TYR A 260 3.37 2.82 -1.33
CA TYR A 260 2.75 2.90 -0.01
C TYR A 260 3.07 4.25 0.64
N ASP A 261 2.04 5.01 0.96
CA ASP A 261 2.14 6.39 1.41
C ASP A 261 1.43 6.63 2.75
N SER A 262 1.86 5.89 3.77
CA SER A 262 1.41 6.15 5.15
C SER A 262 1.80 7.56 5.63
N PHE A 263 2.93 8.06 5.16
CA PHE A 263 3.44 9.42 5.39
C PHE A 263 4.16 9.90 4.13
N THR A 264 4.37 11.21 4.01
CA THR A 264 5.13 11.79 2.89
C THR A 264 6.55 11.24 2.83
N ILE A 265 7.23 11.12 3.97
CA ILE A 265 8.58 10.53 4.05
C ILE A 265 8.63 9.07 3.55
N THR A 266 7.55 8.30 3.72
CA THR A 266 7.51 6.91 3.24
C THR A 266 7.65 6.85 1.72
N VAL A 267 7.00 7.75 1.00
CA VAL A 267 7.10 7.85 -0.47
C VAL A 267 8.52 8.24 -0.88
N LEU A 268 9.09 9.25 -0.23
CA LEU A 268 10.43 9.75 -0.55
C LEU A 268 11.48 8.63 -0.41
N VAL A 269 11.49 7.94 0.73
CA VAL A 269 12.42 6.84 1.00
C VAL A 269 12.23 5.68 0.01
N GLN A 270 11.00 5.35 -0.37
CA GLN A 270 10.76 4.32 -1.38
C GLN A 270 11.27 4.71 -2.76
N LEU A 271 11.12 5.97 -3.18
CA LEU A 271 11.65 6.45 -4.46
C LEU A 271 13.16 6.26 -4.56
N GLU A 272 13.89 6.59 -3.48
CA GLU A 272 15.34 6.39 -3.39
C GLU A 272 15.70 4.90 -3.35
N ASN A 273 15.03 4.12 -2.50
CA ASN A 273 15.33 2.69 -2.30
C ASN A 273 14.99 1.85 -3.53
N LEU A 274 14.01 2.24 -4.33
CA LEU A 274 13.67 1.60 -5.61
C LEU A 274 14.56 2.06 -6.77
N GLY A 275 15.40 3.09 -6.55
CA GLY A 275 16.33 3.59 -7.56
C GLY A 275 15.72 4.55 -8.57
N PHE A 276 14.57 5.18 -8.31
CA PHE A 276 14.04 6.25 -9.14
C PHE A 276 14.89 7.53 -9.05
N CYS A 277 15.58 7.71 -7.95
CA CYS A 277 16.61 8.73 -7.74
C CYS A 277 17.69 8.18 -6.79
N ALA A 278 18.83 8.87 -6.75
CA ALA A 278 19.90 8.51 -5.82
C ALA A 278 19.50 8.80 -4.37
N ALA A 279 20.15 8.11 -3.42
CA ALA A 279 19.96 8.36 -1.99
C ALA A 279 20.29 9.83 -1.66
N GLY A 280 19.37 10.51 -0.97
CA GLY A 280 19.45 11.94 -0.64
C GLY A 280 18.92 12.89 -1.73
N GLU A 281 18.58 12.40 -2.91
CA GLU A 281 18.03 13.23 -4.00
C GLU A 281 16.49 13.23 -4.04
N GLY A 282 15.84 12.41 -3.20
CA GLY A 282 14.39 12.27 -3.16
C GLY A 282 13.66 13.60 -3.00
N GLY A 283 14.18 14.49 -2.15
CA GLY A 283 13.59 15.82 -1.94
C GLY A 283 13.54 16.66 -3.22
N ARG A 284 14.61 16.66 -4.01
CA ARG A 284 14.66 17.34 -5.32
C ARG A 284 13.82 16.63 -6.38
N PHE A 285 13.73 15.30 -6.27
CA PHE A 285 12.95 14.49 -7.19
C PHE A 285 11.45 14.80 -7.11
N VAL A 286 10.91 15.02 -5.91
CA VAL A 286 9.48 15.25 -5.67
C VAL A 286 9.06 16.72 -5.76
N ALA A 287 10.02 17.65 -5.64
CA ALA A 287 9.76 19.09 -5.65
C ALA A 287 9.11 19.55 -6.96
N ASP A 288 8.45 20.71 -6.91
CA ASP A 288 7.89 21.43 -8.04
C ASP A 288 6.92 20.60 -8.89
N GLY A 289 6.15 19.73 -8.21
CA GLY A 289 5.16 18.88 -8.85
C GLY A 289 5.75 17.64 -9.52
N GLY A 290 6.95 17.22 -9.15
CA GLY A 290 7.67 16.08 -9.74
C GLY A 290 6.89 14.76 -9.81
N LEU A 291 5.85 14.60 -8.97
CA LEU A 291 5.00 13.41 -8.91
C LEU A 291 3.60 13.61 -9.49
N ILE A 292 3.26 14.80 -9.99
CA ILE A 292 1.93 15.11 -10.55
C ILE A 292 1.82 14.57 -11.97
N SER A 293 0.75 13.81 -12.26
CA SER A 293 0.46 13.32 -13.61
C SER A 293 0.34 14.46 -14.62
N GLY A 294 0.97 14.31 -15.79
CA GLY A 294 0.98 15.30 -16.85
C GLY A 294 1.85 16.53 -16.59
N VAL A 295 2.46 16.65 -15.40
CA VAL A 295 3.33 17.78 -15.02
C VAL A 295 4.73 17.28 -14.68
N GLY A 296 4.80 16.32 -13.77
CA GLY A 296 6.05 15.80 -13.22
C GLY A 296 6.68 14.69 -14.04
N ARG A 297 7.80 14.20 -13.52
CA ARG A 297 8.62 13.16 -14.17
C ARG A 297 8.13 11.74 -13.93
N LEU A 298 7.41 11.51 -12.82
CA LEU A 298 6.88 10.20 -12.45
C LEU A 298 5.55 10.38 -11.72
N PRO A 299 4.41 10.12 -12.35
CA PRO A 299 3.12 10.09 -11.64
C PRO A 299 3.13 9.04 -10.53
N VAL A 300 2.75 9.45 -9.30
CA VAL A 300 2.69 8.55 -8.14
C VAL A 300 1.30 8.61 -7.50
N ASN A 301 0.70 7.44 -7.26
CA ASN A 301 -0.58 7.32 -6.54
C ASN A 301 -1.70 8.18 -7.16
N THR A 302 -2.03 7.92 -8.40
CA THR A 302 -2.97 8.71 -9.22
C THR A 302 -4.43 8.67 -8.75
N ASP A 303 -4.76 7.82 -7.80
CA ASP A 303 -6.03 7.81 -7.07
C ASP A 303 -6.08 8.78 -5.87
N GLY A 304 -4.94 9.41 -5.54
CA GLY A 304 -4.74 10.22 -4.33
C GLY A 304 -4.10 9.47 -3.17
N GLY A 305 -3.88 8.19 -3.33
CA GLY A 305 -3.14 7.35 -2.38
C GLY A 305 -3.72 7.27 -0.97
N GLY A 306 -2.92 6.81 -0.04
CA GLY A 306 -3.23 6.83 1.39
C GLY A 306 -3.26 8.24 1.98
N LEU A 307 -2.53 9.18 1.37
CA LEU A 307 -2.49 10.57 1.85
C LEU A 307 -3.81 11.32 1.61
N CYS A 308 -4.59 10.98 0.59
CA CYS A 308 -5.81 11.70 0.23
C CYS A 308 -7.02 10.79 0.01
N SER A 309 -6.84 9.60 -0.57
CA SER A 309 -7.94 8.74 -0.99
C SER A 309 -8.41 7.85 0.14
N ASN A 310 -7.64 6.81 0.50
CA ASN A 310 -8.07 5.85 1.49
C ASN A 310 -6.90 5.08 2.12
N HIS A 311 -7.05 4.72 3.40
CA HIS A 311 -6.11 3.90 4.15
C HIS A 311 -6.86 3.06 5.20
N PRO A 312 -7.64 2.04 4.77
CA PRO A 312 -8.49 1.28 5.66
C PRO A 312 -7.70 0.28 6.50
N GLY A 313 -7.90 0.30 7.81
CA GLY A 313 -7.30 -0.65 8.74
C GLY A 313 -5.77 -0.68 8.75
N ASN A 314 -5.10 0.45 8.49
CA ASN A 314 -3.65 0.56 8.33
C ASN A 314 -3.08 -0.34 7.21
N ARG A 315 -3.84 -0.61 6.14
CA ARG A 315 -3.53 -1.57 5.08
C ARG A 315 -3.73 -0.97 3.69
N GLY A 316 -2.88 -0.02 3.33
CA GLY A 316 -2.97 0.71 2.06
C GLY A 316 -2.54 -0.07 0.81
N GLY A 317 -1.94 -1.25 0.93
CA GLY A 317 -1.36 -1.98 -0.21
C GLY A 317 -2.38 -2.46 -1.24
N MET A 318 -3.57 -2.86 -0.85
CA MET A 318 -4.62 -3.31 -1.76
C MET A 318 -4.99 -2.22 -2.78
N THR A 319 -5.17 -0.99 -2.32
CA THR A 319 -5.56 0.12 -3.18
C THR A 319 -4.48 0.49 -4.18
N LYS A 320 -3.21 0.26 -3.84
CA LYS A 320 -2.08 0.46 -4.76
C LYS A 320 -2.15 -0.49 -5.95
N VAL A 321 -2.47 -1.75 -5.71
CA VAL A 321 -2.63 -2.73 -6.79
C VAL A 321 -3.88 -2.43 -7.63
N ILE A 322 -5.00 -2.06 -7.00
CA ILE A 322 -6.23 -1.71 -7.71
C ILE A 322 -6.00 -0.53 -8.65
N GLU A 323 -5.36 0.55 -8.17
CA GLU A 323 -5.09 1.70 -9.02
C GLU A 323 -4.09 1.37 -10.14
N ALA A 324 -3.07 0.55 -9.87
CA ALA A 324 -2.16 0.09 -10.92
C ALA A 324 -2.90 -0.70 -12.02
N VAL A 325 -3.85 -1.56 -11.64
CA VAL A 325 -4.70 -2.29 -12.60
C VAL A 325 -5.55 -1.31 -13.41
N ARG A 326 -6.17 -0.31 -12.77
CA ARG A 326 -6.98 0.70 -13.46
C ARG A 326 -6.16 1.51 -14.46
N GLN A 327 -4.96 1.94 -14.09
CA GLN A 327 -4.03 2.63 -14.97
C GLN A 327 -3.67 1.78 -16.21
N LEU A 328 -3.28 0.53 -15.99
CA LEU A 328 -2.90 -0.38 -17.07
C LEU A 328 -4.06 -0.76 -17.99
N ARG A 329 -5.30 -0.67 -17.51
CA ARG A 329 -6.52 -0.88 -18.30
C ARG A 329 -7.02 0.36 -19.04
N GLY A 330 -6.45 1.53 -18.78
CA GLY A 330 -6.97 2.81 -19.31
C GLY A 330 -8.30 3.21 -18.68
N GLU A 331 -8.54 2.83 -17.42
CA GLU A 331 -9.78 3.08 -16.66
C GLU A 331 -9.63 4.18 -15.62
N ALA A 332 -8.46 4.73 -15.45
CA ALA A 332 -8.26 5.89 -14.59
C ALA A 332 -8.93 7.15 -15.20
N HIS A 333 -9.09 8.19 -14.40
CA HIS A 333 -9.63 9.45 -14.91
C HIS A 333 -8.66 10.04 -15.96
N PRO A 334 -9.14 10.58 -17.10
CA PRO A 334 -8.27 11.06 -18.18
C PRO A 334 -7.22 12.09 -17.76
N ALA A 335 -7.49 12.86 -16.71
CA ALA A 335 -6.52 13.85 -16.19
C ALA A 335 -5.32 13.21 -15.46
N VAL A 336 -5.39 11.92 -15.14
CA VAL A 336 -4.36 11.18 -14.37
C VAL A 336 -3.98 9.85 -15.01
N GLN A 337 -4.56 9.57 -16.19
CA GLN A 337 -4.26 8.37 -16.98
C GLN A 337 -2.83 8.38 -17.51
#